data_e98c90142c621c406c0128df93d5c2b2
#
_entry.id   e98c90142c621c406c0128df93d5c2b2
#
_cell.length_a   1.000
_cell.length_b   1.000
_cell.length_c   1.000
_cell.angle_alpha   90.00
_cell.angle_beta   90.00
_cell.angle_gamma   90.00
#
_symmetry.space_group_name_H-M   'P 1'
#
loop_
_entity.id
_entity.type
_entity.pdbx_description
1 polymer ?
#
loop_
_entity_poly.entity_id
_entity_poly.type
_entity_poly.pdbx_seq_one_letter_code
_entity_poly.pdbx_strand_id
1 'polypeptide(L)'
;FDKCFLKPAGITEDGKLTTGLQESLAIKQTAIKQSERTIVLVDEHDWGRRDVYNVCGIEAVHTVVTNGVPEALEKKWEKKGITFV
;
A
#
# COMPACT_ATOMS: atom_id res chain seq x y z
N PHE A 1 -2.04 11.36 13.69
CA PHE A 1 -3.27 10.75 13.17
C PHE A 1 -3.42 9.32 13.67
N ASP A 2 -4.64 8.89 14.00
CA ASP A 2 -4.90 7.52 14.40
C ASP A 2 -4.82 6.55 13.22
N LYS A 3 -5.40 6.94 12.10
CA LYS A 3 -5.46 6.12 10.89
C LYS A 3 -5.15 6.94 9.66
N CYS A 4 -4.48 6.31 8.71
CA CYS A 4 -4.17 6.89 7.41
C CYS A 4 -4.76 5.99 6.32
N PHE A 5 -5.55 6.57 5.42
CA PHE A 5 -6.10 5.87 4.27
C PHE A 5 -5.36 6.33 3.01
N LEU A 6 -4.79 5.39 2.28
CA LEU A 6 -4.02 5.69 1.09
C LEU A 6 -4.53 4.90 -0.11
N LYS A 7 -4.47 5.52 -1.28
CA LYS A 7 -4.73 4.85 -2.54
C LYS A 7 -3.50 5.02 -3.42
N PRO A 8 -2.61 4.01 -3.48
CA PRO A 8 -1.44 4.10 -4.36
C PRO A 8 -1.82 3.93 -5.81
N ALA A 9 -0.95 4.36 -6.72
CA ALA A 9 -1.14 4.13 -8.15
C ALA A 9 -0.88 2.68 -8.53
N GLY A 10 -0.07 1.98 -7.76
CA GLY A 10 0.18 0.56 -7.95
C GLY A 10 0.99 -0.02 -6.81
N ILE A 11 0.98 -1.34 -6.69
CA ILE A 11 1.78 -2.08 -5.73
C ILE A 11 2.61 -3.10 -6.49
N THR A 12 3.92 -3.06 -6.34
CA THR A 12 4.81 -4.00 -7.02
C THR A 12 4.75 -5.38 -6.37
N GLU A 13 5.21 -6.40 -7.08
CA GLU A 13 5.23 -7.77 -6.55
C GLU A 13 6.17 -7.92 -5.35
N ASP A 14 7.20 -7.11 -5.27
CA ASP A 14 8.11 -7.10 -4.13
C ASP A 14 7.60 -6.25 -2.96
N GLY A 15 6.40 -5.71 -3.07
CA GLY A 15 5.72 -5.05 -1.96
C GLY A 15 6.04 -3.58 -1.78
N LYS A 16 6.19 -2.84 -2.88
CA LYS A 16 6.40 -1.40 -2.81
C LYS A 16 5.16 -0.67 -3.33
N LEU A 17 4.65 0.26 -2.52
CA LEU A 17 3.57 1.14 -2.91
C LEU A 17 4.15 2.30 -3.72
N THR A 18 3.53 2.61 -4.86
CA THR A 18 4.06 3.61 -5.78
C THR A 18 3.04 4.68 -6.12
N THR A 19 3.52 5.84 -6.55
CA THR A 19 2.68 6.94 -7.01
C THR A 19 3.35 7.61 -8.21
N GLY A 20 2.52 8.21 -9.09
CA GLY A 20 3.01 8.93 -10.26
C GLY A 20 3.27 10.41 -10.01
N LEU A 21 2.90 10.94 -8.84
CA LEU A 21 2.99 12.36 -8.55
C LEU A 21 3.97 12.62 -7.41
N GLN A 22 5.04 13.35 -7.71
CA GLN A 22 6.03 13.71 -6.70
C GLN A 22 5.42 14.53 -5.55
N GLU A 23 4.47 15.38 -5.85
CA GLU A 23 3.79 16.20 -4.85
C GLU A 23 3.03 15.34 -3.85
N SER A 24 2.38 14.29 -4.33
CA SER A 24 1.65 13.35 -3.47
C SER A 24 2.58 12.50 -2.61
N LEU A 25 3.81 12.28 -3.07
CA LEU A 25 4.78 11.45 -2.39
C LEU A 25 5.08 11.94 -0.98
N ALA A 26 5.44 13.21 -0.83
CA ALA A 26 5.78 13.77 0.46
C ALA A 26 4.59 13.75 1.43
N ILE A 27 3.40 14.08 0.92
CA ILE A 27 2.17 14.07 1.73
C ILE A 27 1.86 12.66 2.21
N LYS A 28 1.94 11.66 1.34
CA LYS A 28 1.67 10.27 1.70
C LYS A 28 2.67 9.73 2.71
N GLN A 29 3.96 10.03 2.52
CA GLN A 29 5.00 9.59 3.44
C GLN A 29 4.83 10.21 4.83
N THR A 30 4.48 11.50 4.88
CA THR A 30 4.24 12.19 6.15
C THR A 30 3.03 11.60 6.87
N ALA A 31 1.95 11.35 6.15
CA ALA A 31 0.74 10.76 6.72
C ALA A 31 1.02 9.38 7.33
N ILE A 32 1.81 8.56 6.66
CA ILE A 32 2.18 7.23 7.15
C ILE A 32 2.97 7.35 8.45
N LYS A 33 3.95 8.24 8.49
CA LYS A 33 4.80 8.43 9.68
C LYS A 33 4.01 8.91 10.90
N GLN A 34 2.98 9.72 10.67
CA GLN A 34 2.21 10.33 11.76
C GLN A 34 0.98 9.53 12.16
N SER A 35 0.73 8.42 11.52
CA SER A 35 -0.45 7.59 11.78
C SER A 35 -0.07 6.31 12.52
N GLU A 36 -0.92 5.89 13.44
CA GLU A 36 -0.74 4.63 14.15
C GLU A 36 -1.03 3.44 13.25
N ARG A 37 -1.97 3.59 12.31
CA ARG A 37 -2.33 2.54 11.37
C ARG A 37 -2.44 3.09 9.96
N THR A 38 -1.90 2.36 9.02
CA THR A 38 -2.00 2.66 7.60
C THR A 38 -2.90 1.65 6.92
N ILE A 39 -3.95 2.14 6.27
CA ILE A 39 -4.92 1.34 5.55
C ILE A 39 -4.83 1.72 4.07
N VAL A 40 -4.67 0.74 3.21
CA VAL A 40 -4.46 0.96 1.78
C VAL A 40 -5.67 0.44 1.01
N LEU A 41 -6.18 1.25 0.10
CA LEU A 41 -7.27 0.89 -0.79
C LEU A 41 -6.67 0.51 -2.14
N VAL A 42 -6.85 -0.74 -2.55
CA VAL A 42 -6.21 -1.29 -3.76
C VAL A 42 -7.25 -1.93 -4.66
N ASP A 43 -7.28 -1.52 -5.92
CA ASP A 43 -8.08 -2.18 -6.95
C ASP A 43 -7.37 -3.46 -7.39
N GLU A 44 -8.13 -4.46 -7.82
CA GLU A 44 -7.56 -5.72 -8.30
C GLU A 44 -6.57 -5.54 -9.45
N HIS A 45 -6.69 -4.45 -10.20
CA HIS A 45 -5.80 -4.15 -11.32
C HIS A 45 -4.53 -3.42 -10.93
N ASP A 46 -4.40 -3.02 -9.66
CA ASP A 46 -3.22 -2.29 -9.19
C ASP A 46 -2.07 -3.20 -8.77
N TRP A 47 -2.34 -4.48 -8.58
CA TRP A 47 -1.31 -5.45 -8.19
C TRP A 47 -0.33 -5.72 -9.33
N GLY A 48 0.96 -5.67 -9.00
CA GLY A 48 2.01 -5.86 -9.99
C GLY A 48 2.31 -4.64 -10.85
N ARG A 49 1.61 -3.53 -10.63
CA ARG A 49 1.85 -2.27 -11.34
C ARG A 49 2.84 -1.42 -10.58
N ARG A 50 3.69 -0.73 -11.32
CA ARG A 50 4.68 0.16 -10.74
C ARG A 50 4.59 1.53 -11.39
N ASP A 51 4.50 2.56 -10.56
CA ASP A 51 4.58 3.93 -11.02
C ASP A 51 5.95 4.51 -10.67
N VAL A 52 6.16 5.80 -10.95
CA VAL A 52 7.47 6.43 -10.95
C VAL A 52 8.11 6.50 -9.57
N TYR A 53 7.33 6.84 -8.54
CA TYR A 53 7.87 7.10 -7.21
C TYR A 53 7.42 6.04 -6.20
N ASN A 54 8.35 5.56 -5.40
CA ASN A 54 8.05 4.65 -4.29
C ASN A 54 7.60 5.47 -3.08
N VAL A 55 6.44 5.12 -2.52
CA VAL A 55 5.91 5.77 -1.31
C VAL A 55 6.47 5.09 -0.07
N CYS A 56 6.30 3.78 0.03
CA CYS A 56 6.77 2.99 1.17
C CYS A 56 6.78 1.51 0.78
N GLY A 57 7.34 0.69 1.66
CA GLY A 57 7.22 -0.76 1.55
C GLY A 57 5.92 -1.25 2.14
N ILE A 58 5.52 -2.46 1.81
CA ILE A 58 4.29 -3.07 2.30
C ILE A 58 4.34 -3.28 3.82
N GLU A 59 5.51 -3.37 4.40
CA GLU A 59 5.68 -3.54 5.84
C GLU A 59 5.20 -2.33 6.66
N ALA A 60 5.03 -1.17 6.03
CA ALA A 60 4.45 0.00 6.69
C ALA A 60 2.92 -0.03 6.70
N VAL A 61 2.32 -0.99 6.01
CA VAL A 61 0.86 -1.12 5.86
C VAL A 61 0.33 -2.12 6.88
N HIS A 62 -0.79 -1.80 7.50
CA HIS A 62 -1.46 -2.68 8.47
C HIS A 62 -2.63 -3.43 7.85
N THR A 63 -3.40 -2.76 7.03
CA THR A 63 -4.61 -3.32 6.43
C THR A 63 -4.71 -2.95 4.96
N VAL A 64 -5.11 -3.91 4.14
CA VAL A 64 -5.38 -3.69 2.72
C VAL A 64 -6.85 -3.98 2.45
N VAL A 65 -7.55 -2.99 1.91
CA VAL A 65 -8.93 -3.14 1.45
C VAL A 65 -8.88 -3.27 -0.07
N THR A 66 -9.32 -4.41 -0.59
CA THR A 66 -9.23 -4.68 -2.03
C THR A 66 -10.43 -5.49 -2.51
N ASN A 67 -10.74 -5.35 -3.78
CA ASN A 67 -11.76 -6.17 -4.43
C ASN A 67 -11.19 -7.44 -5.08
N GLY A 68 -9.90 -7.64 -4.99
CA GLY A 68 -9.23 -8.83 -5.48
C GLY A 68 -7.72 -8.73 -5.31
N VAL A 69 -7.08 -9.83 -4.90
CA VAL A 69 -5.64 -9.89 -4.72
C VAL A 69 -5.16 -11.27 -5.20
N PRO A 70 -4.01 -11.33 -5.90
CA PRO A 70 -3.43 -12.62 -6.27
C PRO A 70 -3.16 -13.47 -5.03
N GLU A 71 -3.59 -14.73 -5.05
CA GLU A 71 -3.48 -15.61 -3.89
C GLU A 71 -2.05 -15.71 -3.34
N ALA A 72 -1.07 -15.78 -4.23
CA ALA A 72 0.34 -15.87 -3.84
C ALA A 72 0.78 -14.62 -3.05
N LEU A 73 0.34 -13.44 -3.47
CA LEU A 73 0.67 -12.20 -2.77
C LEU A 73 -0.09 -12.09 -1.45
N GLU A 74 -1.35 -12.51 -1.42
CA GLU A 74 -2.15 -12.51 -0.20
C GLU A 74 -1.48 -13.34 0.89
N LYS A 75 -1.08 -14.57 0.56
CA LYS A 75 -0.40 -15.45 1.52
C LYS A 75 0.93 -14.87 1.97
N LYS A 76 1.68 -14.30 1.05
CA LYS A 76 2.99 -13.70 1.32
C LYS A 76 2.89 -12.54 2.32
N TRP A 77 1.92 -11.66 2.10
CA TRP A 77 1.76 -10.48 2.93
C TRP A 77 1.07 -10.78 4.26
N GLU A 78 0.15 -11.74 4.30
CA GLU A 78 -0.45 -12.17 5.57
C GLU A 78 0.59 -12.67 6.56
N LYS A 79 1.61 -13.36 6.07
CA LYS A 79 2.73 -13.82 6.91
C LYS A 79 3.50 -12.67 7.54
N LYS A 80 3.42 -11.48 6.97
CA LYS A 80 4.06 -10.27 7.49
C LYS A 80 3.15 -9.48 8.43
N GLY A 81 1.97 -10.00 8.72
CA GLY A 81 1.05 -9.38 9.65
C GLY A 81 0.04 -8.43 9.02
N ILE A 82 -0.09 -8.44 7.70
CA ILE A 82 -1.03 -7.57 7.01
C ILE A 82 -2.41 -8.24 6.94
N THR A 83 -3.45 -7.48 7.25
CA THR A 83 -4.84 -7.95 7.18
C THR A 83 -5.46 -7.54 5.86
N PHE A 84 -6.08 -8.49 5.17
CA PHE A 84 -6.83 -8.23 3.94
C PHE A 84 -8.33 -8.23 4.21
N VAL A 85 -9.01 -7.26 3.67
CA VAL A 85 -10.46 -7.12 3.84
C VAL A 85 -11.17 -7.13 2.49
#